data_5e6bf3666888292edb3de99a4ebc5660
#
_entry.id   5e6bf3666888292edb3de99a4ebc5660
#
_cell.length_a   1.000
_cell.length_b   1.000
_cell.length_c   1.000
_cell.angle_alpha   90.00
_cell.angle_beta   90.00
_cell.angle_gamma   90.00
#
_symmetry.space_group_name_H-M   'P 1'
#
loop_
_entity.id
_entity.type
_entity.pdbx_description
1 polymer ?
#
loop_
_entity_poly.entity_id
_entity_poly.type
_entity_poly.pdbx_seq_one_letter_code
_entity_poly.pdbx_strand_id
1 'polypeptide(L)'
;MNRLAMAPADDDISIDEKRVYAENTGRSDVYVATETGLVRVAVSGDKVGTFELVGDRGVVRDVAVFARQRAPVVAAATEHGLYVAPTGDEPRSVDVGVEDPVAVGGTDAAISIAGADGALSRAAVDDDGTPTGTHRVGRVDGVTAIAGPFVAGRDGVHRVDDEPTERGAALVSVGLDDARDVAAAEMPLAATATGLYWLGNGWMPAIEGDATAVTAAREGAALAVVDGQLLAHETGETDWSAVAWAGTALPVDERPVALAARPGLAVVVTEAGTLCVEAGDGWRHQALGVSGVSGVAIAPAE
;
A
#
# COMPACT_ATOMS: atom_id res chain seq x y z
N MET A 1 -31.58 10.57 -64.75
CA MET A 1 -31.55 9.36 -63.88
C MET A 1 -30.37 9.49 -62.98
N ASN A 2 -30.61 10.07 -61.80
CA ASN A 2 -29.60 10.27 -60.78
C ASN A 2 -29.73 9.12 -59.75
N ARG A 3 -28.70 8.29 -59.65
CA ARG A 3 -28.59 7.33 -58.55
C ARG A 3 -27.89 8.07 -57.36
N LEU A 4 -28.64 8.26 -56.31
CA LEU A 4 -28.07 8.59 -55.01
C LEU A 4 -27.25 7.38 -54.54
N ALA A 5 -25.97 7.59 -54.25
CA ALA A 5 -25.17 6.64 -53.50
C ALA A 5 -25.53 6.82 -52.02
N MET A 6 -25.99 5.75 -51.40
CA MET A 6 -26.11 5.64 -49.93
C MET A 6 -24.71 5.54 -49.34
N ALA A 7 -24.44 6.38 -48.33
CA ALA A 7 -23.27 6.24 -47.46
C ALA A 7 -23.34 4.92 -46.67
N PRO A 8 -22.22 4.26 -46.41
CA PRO A 8 -22.21 3.08 -45.57
C PRO A 8 -22.60 3.46 -44.12
N ALA A 9 -23.40 2.59 -43.52
CA ALA A 9 -23.80 2.68 -42.13
C ALA A 9 -22.54 2.65 -41.23
N ASP A 10 -22.56 3.47 -40.20
CA ASP A 10 -21.60 3.40 -39.09
C ASP A 10 -21.50 1.97 -38.57
N ASP A 11 -20.29 1.43 -38.55
CA ASP A 11 -19.97 0.16 -37.93
C ASP A 11 -20.25 0.31 -36.42
N ASP A 12 -21.38 -0.25 -36.02
CA ASP A 12 -21.74 -0.38 -34.59
C ASP A 12 -20.79 -1.42 -33.99
N ILE A 13 -19.76 -0.92 -33.29
CA ILE A 13 -18.78 -1.76 -32.56
C ILE A 13 -19.57 -2.69 -31.65
N SER A 14 -19.47 -4.00 -31.88
CA SER A 14 -20.22 -5.01 -31.15
C SER A 14 -19.93 -4.95 -29.65
N ILE A 15 -20.90 -5.31 -28.82
CA ILE A 15 -20.74 -5.38 -27.34
C ILE A 15 -19.59 -6.31 -26.98
N ASP A 16 -19.28 -7.30 -27.79
CA ASP A 16 -18.16 -8.22 -27.60
C ASP A 16 -16.80 -7.55 -27.90
N GLU A 17 -16.71 -6.66 -28.90
CA GLU A 17 -15.52 -5.85 -29.14
C GLU A 17 -15.28 -4.83 -28.03
N LYS A 18 -16.32 -4.20 -27.50
CA LYS A 18 -16.21 -3.35 -26.31
C LYS A 18 -15.75 -4.12 -25.06
N ARG A 19 -16.03 -5.42 -24.97
CA ARG A 19 -15.52 -6.29 -23.91
C ARG A 19 -14.05 -6.67 -24.07
N VAL A 20 -13.53 -6.72 -25.29
CA VAL A 20 -12.12 -7.05 -25.57
C VAL A 20 -11.21 -5.85 -25.30
N TYR A 21 -11.73 -4.61 -25.40
CA TYR A 21 -11.00 -3.38 -25.10
C TYR A 21 -11.20 -2.87 -23.66
N ALA A 22 -12.16 -3.38 -22.91
CA ALA A 22 -12.09 -3.31 -21.47
C ALA A 22 -10.95 -4.25 -21.04
N GLU A 23 -9.76 -3.71 -20.82
CA GLU A 23 -8.69 -4.44 -20.16
C GLU A 23 -9.33 -5.19 -19.00
N ASN A 24 -9.07 -6.49 -18.95
CA ASN A 24 -9.58 -7.38 -17.93
C ASN A 24 -8.91 -6.96 -16.61
N THR A 25 -9.42 -5.90 -16.00
CA THR A 25 -9.06 -5.53 -14.63
C THR A 25 -9.63 -6.65 -13.76
N GLY A 26 -8.81 -7.69 -13.58
CA GLY A 26 -9.16 -8.84 -12.76
C GLY A 26 -9.61 -8.38 -11.38
N ARG A 27 -10.30 -9.26 -10.67
CA ARG A 27 -10.67 -9.03 -9.27
C ARG A 27 -9.40 -8.87 -8.43
N SER A 28 -9.33 -7.79 -7.66
CA SER A 28 -8.30 -7.56 -6.63
C SER A 28 -8.92 -7.68 -5.27
N ASP A 29 -8.19 -8.22 -4.32
CA ASP A 29 -8.56 -8.17 -2.91
C ASP A 29 -7.83 -7.01 -2.23
N VAL A 30 -8.58 -6.13 -1.57
CA VAL A 30 -8.07 -5.04 -0.74
C VAL A 30 -8.19 -5.45 0.71
N TYR A 31 -7.11 -5.35 1.46
CA TYR A 31 -7.06 -5.67 2.88
C TYR A 31 -6.95 -4.38 3.68
N VAL A 32 -7.88 -4.18 4.63
CA VAL A 32 -7.93 -2.99 5.50
C VAL A 32 -7.68 -3.42 6.93
N ALA A 33 -6.63 -2.89 7.54
CA ALA A 33 -6.30 -3.08 8.94
C ALA A 33 -7.16 -2.14 9.81
N THR A 34 -7.84 -2.70 10.82
CA THR A 34 -8.77 -1.96 11.67
C THR A 34 -8.66 -2.38 13.15
N GLU A 35 -9.25 -1.61 14.05
CA GLU A 35 -9.29 -1.97 15.48
C GLU A 35 -10.16 -3.21 15.78
N THR A 36 -10.98 -3.67 14.84
CA THR A 36 -11.88 -4.82 15.03
C THR A 36 -11.44 -6.07 14.29
N GLY A 37 -10.44 -5.98 13.42
CA GLY A 37 -9.91 -7.08 12.62
C GLY A 37 -9.38 -6.66 11.27
N LEU A 38 -8.95 -7.64 10.49
CA LEU A 38 -8.57 -7.46 9.09
C LEU A 38 -9.81 -7.63 8.21
N VAL A 39 -10.11 -6.62 7.39
CA VAL A 39 -11.22 -6.66 6.43
C VAL A 39 -10.68 -6.92 5.03
N ARG A 40 -11.18 -7.96 4.38
CA ARG A 40 -10.96 -8.23 2.96
C ARG A 40 -12.11 -7.68 2.14
N VAL A 41 -11.82 -6.89 1.13
CA VAL A 41 -12.79 -6.26 0.23
C VAL A 41 -12.48 -6.68 -1.20
N ALA A 42 -13.44 -7.27 -1.90
CA ALA A 42 -13.31 -7.57 -3.32
C ALA A 42 -13.51 -6.31 -4.15
N VAL A 43 -12.57 -6.01 -5.05
CA VAL A 43 -12.63 -4.87 -5.96
C VAL A 43 -12.45 -5.36 -7.40
N SER A 44 -13.32 -4.93 -8.31
CA SER A 44 -13.23 -5.24 -9.74
C SER A 44 -13.39 -3.96 -10.55
N GLY A 45 -12.29 -3.50 -11.16
CA GLY A 45 -12.25 -2.17 -11.74
C GLY A 45 -12.55 -1.10 -10.67
N ASP A 46 -13.57 -0.29 -10.90
CA ASP A 46 -14.05 0.75 -9.96
C ASP A 46 -15.14 0.24 -8.98
N LYS A 47 -15.52 -1.04 -9.05
CA LYS A 47 -16.62 -1.58 -8.26
C LYS A 47 -16.12 -2.23 -6.99
N VAL A 48 -16.59 -1.70 -5.87
CA VAL A 48 -16.46 -2.33 -4.55
C VAL A 48 -17.51 -3.44 -4.45
N GLY A 49 -17.05 -4.68 -4.24
CA GLY A 49 -17.91 -5.85 -4.10
C GLY A 49 -18.18 -6.21 -2.63
N THR A 50 -18.21 -7.50 -2.34
CA THR A 50 -18.39 -8.00 -0.97
C THR A 50 -17.17 -7.72 -0.12
N PHE A 51 -17.41 -7.52 1.19
CA PHE A 51 -16.34 -7.43 2.17
C PHE A 51 -16.68 -8.28 3.41
N GLU A 52 -15.65 -8.76 4.06
CA GLU A 52 -15.74 -9.64 5.22
C GLU A 52 -14.54 -9.46 6.16
N LEU A 53 -14.73 -9.76 7.42
CA LEU A 53 -13.62 -9.92 8.37
C LEU A 53 -12.96 -11.26 8.13
N VAL A 54 -11.62 -11.26 8.03
CA VAL A 54 -10.80 -12.46 7.85
C VAL A 54 -9.83 -12.62 9.01
N GLY A 55 -9.54 -13.87 9.37
CA GLY A 55 -8.71 -14.20 10.53
C GLY A 55 -9.40 -13.91 11.88
N ASP A 56 -8.59 -13.82 12.92
CA ASP A 56 -9.08 -13.58 14.27
C ASP A 56 -9.52 -12.10 14.45
N ARG A 57 -10.49 -11.90 15.32
CA ARG A 57 -10.91 -10.55 15.74
C ARG A 57 -9.87 -9.97 16.70
N GLY A 58 -9.66 -8.67 16.60
CA GLY A 58 -8.74 -7.90 17.44
C GLY A 58 -8.10 -6.77 16.66
N VAL A 59 -7.28 -5.97 17.33
CA VAL A 59 -6.62 -4.83 16.70
C VAL A 59 -5.59 -5.31 15.69
N VAL A 60 -5.79 -4.92 14.43
CA VAL A 60 -4.77 -5.03 13.38
C VAL A 60 -4.12 -3.67 13.25
N ARG A 61 -2.81 -3.62 13.39
CA ARG A 61 -2.04 -2.36 13.43
C ARG A 61 -1.45 -1.99 12.08
N ASP A 62 -1.16 -3.00 11.26
CA ASP A 62 -0.61 -2.80 9.92
C ASP A 62 -0.86 -4.02 9.04
N VAL A 63 -0.87 -3.82 7.73
CA VAL A 63 -1.06 -4.87 6.73
C VAL A 63 -0.21 -4.62 5.50
N ALA A 64 0.42 -5.67 5.00
CA ALA A 64 1.19 -5.64 3.75
C ALA A 64 0.85 -6.83 2.86
N VAL A 65 1.03 -6.65 1.55
CA VAL A 65 0.93 -7.71 0.55
C VAL A 65 2.24 -7.83 -0.19
N PHE A 66 2.72 -9.06 -0.34
CA PHE A 66 3.98 -9.39 -0.99
C PHE A 66 3.69 -10.21 -2.25
N ALA A 67 4.31 -9.83 -3.38
CA ALA A 67 4.30 -10.64 -4.57
C ALA A 67 5.10 -11.93 -4.35
N ARG A 68 4.59 -13.09 -4.78
CA ARG A 68 5.23 -14.39 -4.72
C ARG A 68 5.01 -15.13 -6.02
N GLN A 69 5.86 -16.14 -6.30
CA GLN A 69 5.79 -16.90 -7.55
C GLN A 69 4.49 -17.72 -7.68
N ARG A 70 3.96 -18.23 -6.60
CA ARG A 70 2.74 -19.06 -6.56
C ARG A 70 1.48 -18.23 -6.40
N ALA A 71 1.40 -17.48 -5.33
CA ALA A 71 0.31 -16.59 -5.00
C ALA A 71 0.84 -15.45 -4.12
N PRO A 72 0.32 -14.23 -4.25
CA PRO A 72 0.66 -13.16 -3.33
C PRO A 72 0.31 -13.57 -1.91
N VAL A 73 1.02 -13.00 -0.94
CA VAL A 73 0.86 -13.29 0.49
C VAL A 73 0.46 -12.01 1.21
N VAL A 74 -0.59 -12.07 2.01
CA VAL A 74 -0.95 -11.02 2.96
C VAL A 74 -0.32 -11.33 4.31
N ALA A 75 0.27 -10.30 4.94
CA ALA A 75 0.74 -10.34 6.31
C ALA A 75 0.14 -9.18 7.10
N ALA A 76 -0.30 -9.45 8.32
CA ALA A 76 -0.93 -8.48 9.21
C ALA A 76 -0.24 -8.48 10.57
N ALA A 77 0.21 -7.31 11.03
CA ALA A 77 0.68 -7.09 12.39
C ALA A 77 -0.53 -6.84 13.31
N THR A 78 -0.74 -7.72 14.29
CA THR A 78 -1.90 -7.65 15.19
C THR A 78 -1.48 -7.58 16.64
N GLU A 79 -2.40 -7.26 17.54
CA GLU A 79 -2.15 -7.32 18.99
C GLU A 79 -1.84 -8.75 19.50
N HIS A 80 -2.13 -9.77 18.69
CA HIS A 80 -1.89 -11.18 19.02
C HIS A 80 -0.69 -11.80 18.32
N GLY A 81 0.05 -11.00 17.51
CA GLY A 81 1.21 -11.44 16.75
C GLY A 81 1.08 -11.21 15.24
N LEU A 82 1.93 -11.87 14.48
CA LEU A 82 1.91 -11.82 13.03
C LEU A 82 0.95 -12.86 12.46
N TYR A 83 0.08 -12.45 11.56
CA TYR A 83 -0.82 -13.33 10.81
C TYR A 83 -0.46 -13.31 9.33
N VAL A 84 -0.42 -14.46 8.69
CA VAL A 84 0.01 -14.61 7.29
C VAL A 84 -0.88 -15.61 6.56
N ALA A 85 -1.19 -15.34 5.30
CA ALA A 85 -1.84 -16.28 4.36
C ALA A 85 -1.50 -15.95 2.91
N PRO A 86 -1.62 -16.91 1.97
CA PRO A 86 -1.87 -16.59 0.57
C PRO A 86 -3.10 -15.68 0.46
N THR A 87 -3.08 -14.74 -0.50
CA THR A 87 -4.24 -13.86 -0.71
C THR A 87 -5.47 -14.68 -1.10
N GLY A 88 -6.62 -14.31 -0.55
CA GLY A 88 -7.85 -15.08 -0.70
C GLY A 88 -8.09 -16.12 0.38
N ASP A 89 -7.05 -16.60 1.08
CA ASP A 89 -7.16 -17.56 2.19
C ASP A 89 -7.32 -16.86 3.55
N GLU A 90 -7.66 -17.66 4.58
CA GLU A 90 -7.75 -17.18 5.97
C GLU A 90 -6.35 -17.03 6.60
N PRO A 91 -5.98 -15.82 7.08
CA PRO A 91 -4.72 -15.58 7.76
C PRO A 91 -4.58 -16.41 9.04
N ARG A 92 -3.38 -16.93 9.25
CA ARG A 92 -3.04 -17.76 10.42
C ARG A 92 -1.91 -17.12 11.20
N SER A 93 -1.95 -17.25 12.52
CA SER A 93 -0.86 -16.81 13.40
C SER A 93 0.42 -17.58 13.10
N VAL A 94 1.52 -16.85 12.99
CA VAL A 94 2.87 -17.40 12.76
C VAL A 94 3.80 -16.82 13.82
N ASP A 95 4.49 -17.72 14.53
CA ASP A 95 5.51 -17.33 15.48
C ASP A 95 6.80 -16.91 14.75
N VAL A 96 7.11 -15.64 14.82
CA VAL A 96 8.33 -15.03 14.26
C VAL A 96 9.26 -14.50 15.35
N GLY A 97 9.00 -14.80 16.62
CA GLY A 97 9.80 -14.32 17.74
C GLY A 97 9.77 -12.81 17.93
N VAL A 98 8.74 -12.12 17.42
CA VAL A 98 8.48 -10.68 17.62
C VAL A 98 7.23 -10.54 18.46
N GLU A 99 7.40 -10.02 19.66
CA GLU A 99 6.29 -9.70 20.54
C GLU A 99 5.67 -8.36 20.13
N ASP A 100 4.32 -8.27 20.22
CA ASP A 100 3.57 -7.03 20.00
C ASP A 100 3.96 -6.30 18.69
N PRO A 101 3.80 -6.94 17.51
CA PRO A 101 4.17 -6.34 16.24
C PRO A 101 3.30 -5.11 15.94
N VAL A 102 3.95 -4.02 15.48
CA VAL A 102 3.30 -2.74 15.17
C VAL A 102 3.35 -2.38 13.69
N ALA A 103 4.33 -2.91 12.95
CA ALA A 103 4.46 -2.68 11.53
C ALA A 103 4.99 -3.94 10.82
N VAL A 104 4.53 -4.16 9.60
CA VAL A 104 4.95 -5.24 8.72
C VAL A 104 5.11 -4.75 7.29
N GLY A 105 6.19 -5.13 6.64
CA GLY A 105 6.50 -4.76 5.27
C GLY A 105 7.64 -5.61 4.74
N GLY A 106 8.28 -5.18 3.67
CA GLY A 106 9.45 -5.87 3.16
C GLY A 106 9.49 -5.96 1.64
N THR A 107 10.26 -6.91 1.16
CA THR A 107 10.47 -7.17 -0.27
C THR A 107 9.89 -8.53 -0.65
N ASP A 108 9.90 -8.85 -1.94
CA ASP A 108 9.50 -10.17 -2.42
C ASP A 108 10.39 -11.31 -1.85
N ALA A 109 11.57 -11.01 -1.30
CA ALA A 109 12.49 -12.00 -0.74
C ALA A 109 12.29 -12.23 0.76
N ALA A 110 11.88 -11.21 1.52
CA ALA A 110 11.80 -11.28 2.97
C ALA A 110 10.77 -10.31 3.56
N ILE A 111 10.12 -10.73 4.64
CA ILE A 111 9.25 -9.89 5.47
C ILE A 111 10.10 -9.24 6.56
N SER A 112 9.90 -7.95 6.79
CA SER A 112 10.40 -7.19 7.92
C SER A 112 9.26 -6.92 8.89
N ILE A 113 9.50 -7.13 10.19
CA ILE A 113 8.50 -6.98 11.25
C ILE A 113 9.12 -6.13 12.35
N ALA A 114 8.39 -5.10 12.77
CA ALA A 114 8.80 -4.28 13.91
C ALA A 114 7.90 -4.52 15.12
N GLY A 115 8.50 -4.74 16.27
CA GLY A 115 7.80 -4.80 17.55
C GLY A 115 7.60 -3.42 18.15
N ALA A 116 6.66 -3.29 19.09
CA ALA A 116 6.38 -2.04 19.81
C ALA A 116 7.59 -1.51 20.59
N ASP A 117 8.53 -2.39 20.94
CA ASP A 117 9.81 -2.01 21.55
C ASP A 117 10.81 -1.39 20.55
N GLY A 118 10.46 -1.28 19.28
CA GLY A 118 11.31 -0.81 18.17
C GLY A 118 12.27 -1.86 17.62
N ALA A 119 12.26 -3.09 18.13
CA ALA A 119 13.05 -4.18 17.56
C ALA A 119 12.59 -4.48 16.14
N LEU A 120 13.52 -4.45 15.20
CA LEU A 120 13.28 -4.84 13.80
C LEU A 120 13.85 -6.23 13.56
N SER A 121 13.00 -7.12 13.12
CA SER A 121 13.33 -8.49 12.72
C SER A 121 13.00 -8.73 11.26
N ARG A 122 13.72 -9.65 10.62
CA ARG A 122 13.51 -10.05 9.24
C ARG A 122 13.41 -11.56 9.15
N ALA A 123 12.49 -12.04 8.33
CA ALA A 123 12.29 -13.46 8.06
C ALA A 123 12.30 -13.69 6.53
N ALA A 124 13.00 -14.71 6.07
CA ALA A 124 12.79 -15.22 4.73
C ALA A 124 11.36 -15.79 4.63
N VAL A 125 10.83 -15.88 3.43
CA VAL A 125 9.48 -16.41 3.21
C VAL A 125 9.60 -17.56 2.22
N ASP A 126 9.07 -18.72 2.57
CA ASP A 126 9.05 -19.90 1.71
C ASP A 126 8.03 -19.76 0.55
N ASP A 127 7.95 -20.78 -0.30
CA ASP A 127 7.06 -20.79 -1.46
C ASP A 127 5.57 -20.79 -1.09
N ASP A 128 5.23 -21.18 0.12
CA ASP A 128 3.86 -21.20 0.64
C ASP A 128 3.51 -19.92 1.42
N GLY A 129 4.44 -18.97 1.48
CA GLY A 129 4.25 -17.68 2.15
C GLY A 129 4.55 -17.71 3.65
N THR A 130 5.07 -18.82 4.18
CA THR A 130 5.38 -18.94 5.61
C THR A 130 6.72 -18.29 5.93
N PRO A 131 6.79 -17.36 6.92
CA PRO A 131 8.05 -16.82 7.37
C PRO A 131 8.95 -17.88 8.00
N THR A 132 10.23 -17.87 7.64
CA THR A 132 11.23 -18.82 8.11
C THR A 132 12.54 -18.10 8.47
N GLY A 133 13.27 -18.66 9.45
CA GLY A 133 14.61 -18.19 9.76
C GLY A 133 14.67 -16.73 10.23
N THR A 134 13.74 -16.34 11.09
CA THR A 134 13.70 -14.98 11.65
C THR A 134 15.00 -14.60 12.36
N HIS A 135 15.51 -13.42 12.06
CA HIS A 135 16.68 -12.85 12.73
C HIS A 135 16.50 -11.36 12.97
N ARG A 136 17.10 -10.87 14.07
CA ARG A 136 17.06 -9.45 14.41
C ARG A 136 18.02 -8.67 13.51
N VAL A 137 17.50 -7.56 12.92
CA VAL A 137 18.26 -6.65 12.06
C VAL A 137 18.80 -5.45 12.82
N GLY A 138 18.01 -4.93 13.74
CA GLY A 138 18.38 -3.72 14.50
C GLY A 138 17.23 -3.19 15.35
N ARG A 139 17.26 -1.89 15.56
CA ARG A 139 16.24 -1.14 16.31
C ARG A 139 16.00 0.21 15.64
N VAL A 140 14.74 0.61 15.53
CA VAL A 140 14.28 1.93 15.10
C VAL A 140 13.34 2.46 16.17
N ASP A 141 13.48 3.72 16.54
CA ASP A 141 12.61 4.33 17.56
C ASP A 141 11.24 4.67 16.97
N GLY A 142 10.20 4.17 17.62
CA GLY A 142 8.82 4.48 17.28
C GLY A 142 8.49 4.17 15.81
N VAL A 143 8.72 2.92 15.38
CA VAL A 143 8.38 2.49 14.00
C VAL A 143 6.93 2.77 13.69
N THR A 144 6.69 3.37 12.54
CA THR A 144 5.37 3.77 12.04
C THR A 144 4.96 3.01 10.78
N ALA A 145 5.90 2.71 9.88
CA ALA A 145 5.62 2.00 8.63
C ALA A 145 6.86 1.27 8.10
N ILE A 146 6.63 0.23 7.30
CA ILE A 146 7.67 -0.50 6.57
C ILE A 146 7.22 -0.70 5.13
N ALA A 147 8.03 -0.26 4.16
CA ALA A 147 7.78 -0.51 2.75
C ALA A 147 9.09 -0.88 2.02
N GLY A 148 9.10 -2.02 1.35
CA GLY A 148 10.30 -2.54 0.70
C GLY A 148 11.46 -2.64 1.69
N PRO A 149 12.63 -2.04 1.38
CA PRO A 149 13.77 -2.00 2.30
C PRO A 149 13.70 -0.86 3.32
N PHE A 150 12.71 0.04 3.25
CA PHE A 150 12.63 1.23 4.09
C PHE A 150 11.76 1.02 5.32
N VAL A 151 12.18 1.64 6.42
CA VAL A 151 11.49 1.65 7.71
C VAL A 151 11.38 3.10 8.17
N ALA A 152 10.16 3.57 8.36
CA ALA A 152 9.87 4.87 8.94
C ALA A 152 9.76 4.78 10.46
N GLY A 153 10.25 5.77 11.15
CA GLY A 153 10.13 5.88 12.59
C GLY A 153 10.35 7.32 13.08
N ARG A 154 10.24 7.50 14.37
CA ARG A 154 10.41 8.82 15.00
C ARG A 154 11.82 9.38 14.79
N ASP A 155 12.81 8.52 14.71
CA ASP A 155 14.22 8.87 14.47
C ASP A 155 14.58 8.92 12.97
N GLY A 156 13.56 8.96 12.08
CA GLY A 156 13.68 9.17 10.66
C GLY A 156 13.45 7.92 9.82
N VAL A 157 14.05 7.90 8.62
CA VAL A 157 13.97 6.78 7.70
C VAL A 157 15.25 5.95 7.77
N HIS A 158 15.06 4.63 7.88
CA HIS A 158 16.13 3.65 7.87
C HIS A 158 15.99 2.74 6.64
N ARG A 159 17.11 2.17 6.20
CA ARG A 159 17.13 1.16 5.13
C ARG A 159 17.75 -0.12 5.65
N VAL A 160 17.10 -1.24 5.35
CA VAL A 160 17.62 -2.58 5.57
C VAL A 160 18.34 -3.02 4.31
N ASP A 161 19.64 -3.22 4.38
CA ASP A 161 20.43 -3.73 3.25
C ASP A 161 20.29 -5.24 3.15
N ASP A 162 19.99 -5.74 1.94
CA ASP A 162 19.78 -7.17 1.66
C ASP A 162 21.10 -7.97 1.67
N GLU A 163 22.21 -7.33 1.39
CA GLU A 163 23.51 -7.99 1.42
C GLU A 163 24.01 -8.08 2.87
N PRO A 164 24.13 -9.31 3.41
CA PRO A 164 24.78 -9.47 4.69
C PRO A 164 26.24 -9.07 4.52
N THR A 165 26.62 -7.94 5.12
CA THR A 165 28.03 -7.65 5.35
C THR A 165 28.59 -8.73 6.29
N GLU A 166 29.92 -8.87 6.41
CA GLU A 166 30.52 -9.77 7.42
C GLU A 166 29.99 -9.55 8.85
N ARG A 167 29.19 -8.50 9.07
CA ARG A 167 28.56 -8.10 10.35
C ARG A 167 27.04 -8.36 10.42
N GLY A 168 26.43 -8.99 9.41
CA GLY A 168 24.97 -9.22 9.31
C GLY A 168 24.26 -8.15 8.47
N ALA A 169 22.93 -8.27 8.31
CA ALA A 169 22.12 -7.28 7.62
C ALA A 169 22.28 -5.92 8.34
N ALA A 170 22.70 -4.91 7.61
CA ALA A 170 22.90 -3.59 8.17
C ALA A 170 21.59 -2.79 8.10
N LEU A 171 21.14 -2.34 9.25
CA LEU A 171 20.16 -1.27 9.36
C LEU A 171 20.91 0.06 9.30
N VAL A 172 20.63 0.87 8.28
CA VAL A 172 21.32 2.13 8.04
C VAL A 172 20.33 3.28 8.09
N SER A 173 20.57 4.29 8.94
CA SER A 173 19.79 5.53 8.87
C SER A 173 20.11 6.25 7.56
N VAL A 174 19.06 6.62 6.82
CA VAL A 174 19.18 7.33 5.55
C VAL A 174 18.69 8.78 5.62
N GLY A 175 18.38 9.27 6.83
CA GLY A 175 18.06 10.67 7.11
C GLY A 175 16.58 10.90 7.37
N LEU A 176 16.19 12.16 7.35
CA LEU A 176 14.92 12.70 7.83
C LEU A 176 14.72 12.52 9.34
N ASP A 177 13.68 13.16 9.87
CA ASP A 177 13.24 13.04 11.25
C ASP A 177 11.71 12.90 11.24
N ASP A 178 11.16 12.25 12.27
CA ASP A 178 9.71 12.07 12.47
C ASP A 178 9.00 11.56 11.20
N ALA A 179 9.54 10.48 10.64
CA ALA A 179 8.95 9.80 9.49
C ALA A 179 7.71 9.01 9.94
N ARG A 180 6.61 9.23 9.26
CA ARG A 180 5.30 8.66 9.59
C ARG A 180 4.88 7.55 8.65
N ASP A 181 5.31 7.65 7.39
CA ASP A 181 5.01 6.66 6.37
C ASP A 181 6.10 6.67 5.28
N VAL A 182 6.26 5.55 4.60
CA VAL A 182 7.19 5.38 3.47
C VAL A 182 6.55 4.57 2.35
N ALA A 183 6.93 4.88 1.13
CA ALA A 183 6.60 4.08 -0.04
C ALA A 183 7.89 3.67 -0.77
N ALA A 184 7.96 2.42 -1.21
CA ALA A 184 9.12 1.84 -1.90
C ALA A 184 8.74 1.43 -3.33
N ALA A 185 8.51 2.39 -4.19
CA ALA A 185 8.35 2.18 -5.62
C ALA A 185 9.65 2.55 -6.36
N GLU A 186 9.58 2.78 -7.66
CA GLU A 186 10.73 3.24 -8.47
C GLU A 186 11.35 4.51 -7.91
N MET A 187 10.52 5.42 -7.39
CA MET A 187 10.93 6.58 -6.62
C MET A 187 10.45 6.39 -5.17
N PRO A 188 11.36 6.13 -4.21
CA PRO A 188 10.97 6.06 -2.80
C PRO A 188 10.50 7.42 -2.29
N LEU A 189 9.41 7.40 -1.51
CA LEU A 189 8.81 8.56 -0.89
C LEU A 189 8.76 8.40 0.63
N ALA A 190 8.79 9.51 1.36
CA ALA A 190 8.61 9.53 2.80
C ALA A 190 7.69 10.68 3.22
N ALA A 191 6.68 10.38 4.02
CA ALA A 191 5.84 11.34 4.70
C ALA A 191 6.40 11.61 6.09
N THR A 192 6.56 12.88 6.45
CA THR A 192 7.12 13.33 7.74
C THR A 192 6.29 14.44 8.34
N ALA A 193 6.54 14.79 9.60
CA ALA A 193 5.93 15.95 10.24
C ALA A 193 6.23 17.30 9.55
N THR A 194 7.25 17.35 8.71
CA THR A 194 7.68 18.60 8.03
C THR A 194 7.39 18.62 6.55
N GLY A 195 6.99 17.49 5.97
CA GLY A 195 6.66 17.44 4.55
C GLY A 195 6.72 16.05 3.94
N LEU A 196 6.43 16.04 2.65
CA LEU A 196 6.64 14.91 1.75
C LEU A 196 8.00 15.04 1.07
N TYR A 197 8.75 13.95 1.04
CA TYR A 197 10.08 13.87 0.45
C TYR A 197 10.18 12.73 -0.54
N TRP A 198 11.03 12.89 -1.57
CA TRP A 198 11.43 11.83 -2.51
C TRP A 198 12.93 11.60 -2.47
N LEU A 199 13.35 10.36 -2.74
CA LEU A 199 14.75 9.95 -2.64
C LEU A 199 15.45 10.03 -4.00
N GLY A 200 16.21 11.11 -4.21
CA GLY A 200 17.13 11.26 -5.34
C GLY A 200 18.58 10.98 -4.91
N ASN A 201 19.47 11.94 -5.07
CA ASN A 201 20.84 11.89 -4.50
C ASN A 201 20.88 12.14 -2.97
N GLY A 202 19.76 11.96 -2.30
CA GLY A 202 19.40 12.21 -0.92
C GLY A 202 17.92 12.56 -0.89
N TRP A 203 17.36 12.76 0.29
CA TRP A 203 15.97 13.18 0.43
C TRP A 203 15.79 14.62 -0.04
N MET A 204 14.94 14.79 -1.03
CA MET A 204 14.60 16.07 -1.65
C MET A 204 13.16 16.44 -1.26
N PRO A 205 12.89 17.69 -0.83
CA PRO A 205 11.53 18.11 -0.49
C PRO A 205 10.64 18.13 -1.74
N ALA A 206 9.46 17.51 -1.64
CA ALA A 206 8.38 17.62 -2.60
C ALA A 206 7.38 18.69 -2.16
N ILE A 207 6.80 18.54 -0.97
CA ILE A 207 5.75 19.42 -0.44
C ILE A 207 6.04 19.66 1.04
N GLU A 208 5.98 20.92 1.48
CA GLU A 208 6.03 21.28 2.90
C GLU A 208 4.65 21.09 3.54
N GLY A 209 4.61 20.71 4.82
CA GLY A 209 3.38 20.52 5.58
C GLY A 209 3.40 19.26 6.44
N ASP A 210 2.31 18.96 7.08
CA ASP A 210 2.13 17.78 7.92
C ASP A 210 1.75 16.57 7.05
N ALA A 211 2.74 15.83 6.53
CA ALA A 211 2.50 14.63 5.74
C ALA A 211 2.29 13.41 6.64
N THR A 212 1.17 12.69 6.45
CA THR A 212 0.75 11.60 7.34
C THR A 212 0.70 10.24 6.68
N ALA A 213 0.52 10.17 5.36
CA ALA A 213 0.47 8.93 4.61
C ALA A 213 1.02 9.13 3.20
N VAL A 214 1.62 8.09 2.63
CA VAL A 214 2.12 8.10 1.26
C VAL A 214 2.08 6.70 0.66
N THR A 215 1.71 6.61 -0.61
CA THR A 215 1.83 5.37 -1.40
C THR A 215 2.33 5.71 -2.79
N ALA A 216 3.02 4.76 -3.41
CA ALA A 216 3.48 4.89 -4.78
C ALA A 216 3.32 3.58 -5.54
N ALA A 217 2.96 3.68 -6.79
CA ALA A 217 2.93 2.59 -7.75
C ALA A 217 4.09 2.72 -8.75
N ARG A 218 4.18 1.78 -9.66
CA ARG A 218 5.11 1.89 -10.81
C ARG A 218 4.66 3.02 -11.75
N GLU A 219 5.58 3.45 -12.62
CA GLU A 219 5.32 4.47 -13.65
C GLU A 219 5.02 5.87 -13.08
N GLY A 220 5.47 6.15 -11.87
CA GLY A 220 5.40 7.47 -11.26
C GLY A 220 4.09 7.81 -10.56
N ALA A 221 3.06 6.97 -10.62
CA ALA A 221 1.82 7.23 -9.91
C ALA A 221 2.01 7.17 -8.39
N ALA A 222 1.56 8.19 -7.67
CA ALA A 222 1.63 8.22 -6.21
C ALA A 222 0.48 9.04 -5.60
N LEU A 223 0.16 8.74 -4.34
CA LEU A 223 -0.76 9.51 -3.52
C LEU A 223 -0.09 9.88 -2.20
N ALA A 224 -0.42 11.03 -1.67
CA ALA A 224 0.03 11.47 -0.35
C ALA A 224 -1.07 12.23 0.39
N VAL A 225 -1.05 12.19 1.71
CA VAL A 225 -1.89 13.04 2.56
C VAL A 225 -0.99 14.07 3.22
N VAL A 226 -1.20 15.35 2.88
CA VAL A 226 -0.46 16.47 3.46
C VAL A 226 -1.46 17.49 3.99
N ASP A 227 -1.31 17.94 5.22
CA ASP A 227 -2.26 18.83 5.93
C ASP A 227 -3.71 18.34 5.85
N GLY A 228 -3.91 17.01 5.87
CA GLY A 228 -5.21 16.35 5.77
C GLY A 228 -5.82 16.34 4.36
N GLN A 229 -5.13 16.85 3.34
CA GLN A 229 -5.57 16.85 1.96
C GLN A 229 -4.95 15.71 1.18
N LEU A 230 -5.73 15.06 0.32
CA LEU A 230 -5.23 14.07 -0.61
C LEU A 230 -4.61 14.75 -1.83
N LEU A 231 -3.38 14.39 -2.13
CA LEU A 231 -2.62 14.85 -3.29
C LEU A 231 -2.27 13.65 -4.17
N ALA A 232 -2.28 13.85 -5.47
CA ALA A 232 -1.90 12.86 -6.47
C ALA A 232 -0.73 13.34 -7.32
N HIS A 233 0.17 12.42 -7.64
CA HIS A 233 1.22 12.55 -8.65
C HIS A 233 0.87 11.63 -9.82
N GLU A 234 0.85 12.16 -11.03
CA GLU A 234 0.31 11.47 -12.19
C GLU A 234 1.29 10.43 -12.77
N THR A 235 0.74 9.37 -13.35
CA THR A 235 1.52 8.36 -14.07
C THR A 235 2.31 8.97 -15.22
N GLY A 236 3.60 8.61 -15.31
CA GLY A 236 4.50 9.08 -16.35
C GLY A 236 5.14 10.46 -16.09
N GLU A 237 4.73 11.17 -15.02
CA GLU A 237 5.42 12.37 -14.58
C GLU A 237 6.76 12.00 -13.91
N THR A 238 7.82 12.69 -14.28
CA THR A 238 9.19 12.47 -13.77
C THR A 238 9.68 13.58 -12.83
N ASP A 239 8.95 14.68 -12.76
CA ASP A 239 9.21 15.76 -11.80
C ASP A 239 8.50 15.45 -10.49
N TRP A 240 9.26 15.30 -9.41
CA TRP A 240 8.75 15.03 -8.06
C TRP A 240 8.66 16.28 -7.18
N SER A 241 8.88 17.46 -7.74
CA SER A 241 8.73 18.72 -7.02
C SER A 241 7.25 19.07 -6.77
N ALA A 242 7.01 20.09 -5.98
CA ALA A 242 5.65 20.50 -5.57
C ALA A 242 4.69 20.76 -6.73
N VAL A 243 5.20 21.17 -7.89
CA VAL A 243 4.36 21.50 -9.07
C VAL A 243 3.76 20.27 -9.75
N ALA A 244 4.34 19.10 -9.52
CA ALA A 244 3.87 17.84 -10.08
C ALA A 244 2.77 17.16 -9.23
N TRP A 245 2.43 17.72 -8.07
CA TRP A 245 1.40 17.20 -7.18
C TRP A 245 0.14 18.05 -7.27
N ALA A 246 -1.00 17.41 -7.47
CA ALA A 246 -2.31 18.06 -7.59
C ALA A 246 -3.25 17.58 -6.48
N GLY A 247 -4.05 18.51 -5.94
CA GLY A 247 -5.11 18.18 -5.00
C GLY A 247 -6.18 17.32 -5.65
N THR A 248 -6.54 16.23 -5.02
CA THR A 248 -7.58 15.29 -5.48
C THR A 248 -8.70 15.22 -4.46
N ALA A 249 -9.94 15.49 -4.92
CA ALA A 249 -11.11 15.43 -4.06
C ALA A 249 -11.66 13.99 -3.99
N LEU A 250 -11.88 13.49 -2.77
CA LEU A 250 -12.64 12.28 -2.55
C LEU A 250 -14.14 12.51 -2.76
N PRO A 251 -14.92 11.45 -3.06
CA PRO A 251 -16.37 11.55 -3.22
C PRO A 251 -17.12 11.74 -1.88
N VAL A 252 -16.39 11.79 -0.77
CA VAL A 252 -16.89 11.97 0.59
C VAL A 252 -16.07 13.04 1.30
N ASP A 253 -16.73 13.79 2.20
CA ASP A 253 -16.07 14.80 3.03
C ASP A 253 -15.56 14.15 4.34
N GLU A 254 -14.57 13.27 4.17
CA GLU A 254 -13.96 12.50 5.25
C GLU A 254 -12.43 12.54 5.10
N ARG A 255 -11.73 12.49 6.23
CA ARG A 255 -10.27 12.56 6.24
C ARG A 255 -9.64 11.25 5.74
N PRO A 256 -8.77 11.27 4.71
CA PRO A 256 -8.00 10.11 4.29
C PRO A 256 -6.94 9.74 5.34
N VAL A 257 -6.79 8.45 5.66
CA VAL A 257 -5.84 7.96 6.67
C VAL A 257 -4.96 6.81 6.19
N ALA A 258 -5.40 6.01 5.22
CA ALA A 258 -4.62 4.92 4.67
C ALA A 258 -4.71 4.89 3.15
N LEU A 259 -3.58 4.65 2.50
CA LEU A 259 -3.42 4.73 1.05
C LEU A 259 -2.76 3.45 0.53
N ALA A 260 -3.23 2.93 -0.58
CA ALA A 260 -2.50 1.94 -1.36
C ALA A 260 -2.70 2.15 -2.85
N ALA A 261 -1.66 1.92 -3.63
CA ALA A 261 -1.70 2.06 -5.09
C ALA A 261 -0.94 0.94 -5.79
N ARG A 262 -1.43 0.56 -6.96
CA ARG A 262 -0.77 -0.28 -7.95
C ARG A 262 -1.14 0.19 -9.35
N PRO A 263 -0.47 -0.25 -10.43
CA PRO A 263 -0.88 0.12 -11.78
C PRO A 263 -2.38 -0.14 -12.02
N GLY A 264 -3.10 0.90 -12.42
CA GLY A 264 -4.52 0.86 -12.74
C GLY A 264 -5.50 0.77 -11.56
N LEU A 265 -5.04 0.87 -10.31
CA LEU A 265 -5.91 0.87 -9.13
C LEU A 265 -5.28 1.66 -7.99
N ALA A 266 -6.00 2.65 -7.48
CA ALA A 266 -5.65 3.32 -6.23
C ALA A 266 -6.81 3.22 -5.24
N VAL A 267 -6.49 3.07 -3.96
CA VAL A 267 -7.46 3.02 -2.88
C VAL A 267 -7.08 3.97 -1.76
N VAL A 268 -8.07 4.58 -1.19
CA VAL A 268 -7.98 5.44 -0.01
C VAL A 268 -9.00 4.95 1.00
N VAL A 269 -8.59 4.78 2.25
CA VAL A 269 -9.51 4.53 3.34
C VAL A 269 -9.52 5.74 4.25
N THR A 270 -10.73 6.18 4.63
CA THR A 270 -10.93 7.34 5.49
C THR A 270 -10.98 6.95 6.96
N GLU A 271 -10.86 7.93 7.85
CA GLU A 271 -10.98 7.73 9.30
C GLU A 271 -12.37 7.20 9.73
N ALA A 272 -13.41 7.49 8.93
CA ALA A 272 -14.76 6.99 9.14
C ALA A 272 -14.98 5.55 8.62
N GLY A 273 -13.94 4.91 8.04
CA GLY A 273 -14.02 3.55 7.52
C GLY A 273 -14.71 3.47 6.15
N THR A 274 -14.65 4.53 5.36
CA THR A 274 -15.09 4.51 3.96
C THR A 274 -13.93 4.15 3.06
N LEU A 275 -14.08 3.11 2.26
CA LEU A 275 -13.16 2.75 1.18
C LEU A 275 -13.53 3.55 -0.07
N CYS A 276 -12.57 4.31 -0.60
CA CYS A 276 -12.65 4.98 -1.89
C CYS A 276 -11.73 4.27 -2.88
N VAL A 277 -12.22 3.99 -4.08
CA VAL A 277 -11.51 3.28 -5.14
C VAL A 277 -11.48 4.15 -6.38
N GLU A 278 -10.30 4.37 -6.95
CA GLU A 278 -10.12 5.02 -8.24
C GLU A 278 -9.77 3.98 -9.30
N ALA A 279 -10.49 3.99 -10.40
CA ALA A 279 -10.22 3.15 -11.57
C ALA A 279 -10.68 3.86 -12.85
N GLY A 280 -9.86 4.80 -13.30
CA GLY A 280 -9.94 5.41 -14.63
C GLY A 280 -10.82 6.64 -14.77
N ASP A 281 -12.10 6.62 -14.39
CA ASP A 281 -13.04 7.73 -14.60
C ASP A 281 -13.45 8.48 -13.32
N GLY A 282 -12.71 8.26 -12.24
CA GLY A 282 -12.88 8.91 -10.94
C GLY A 282 -13.10 7.94 -9.79
N TRP A 283 -13.47 8.50 -8.65
CA TRP A 283 -13.58 7.77 -7.40
C TRP A 283 -14.98 7.17 -7.19
N ARG A 284 -15.03 5.92 -6.72
CA ARG A 284 -16.21 5.27 -6.15
C ARG A 284 -15.97 5.04 -4.67
N HIS A 285 -17.03 4.92 -3.88
CA HIS A 285 -16.88 4.70 -2.43
C HIS A 285 -17.89 3.72 -1.86
N GLN A 286 -17.49 3.09 -0.76
CA GLN A 286 -18.32 2.19 0.03
C GLN A 286 -17.94 2.31 1.51
N ALA A 287 -18.93 2.63 2.35
CA ALA A 287 -18.74 2.56 3.80
C ALA A 287 -18.64 1.10 4.25
N LEU A 288 -17.55 0.77 4.95
CA LEU A 288 -17.29 -0.60 5.45
C LEU A 288 -17.88 -0.82 6.84
N GLY A 289 -18.26 0.26 7.55
CA GLY A 289 -18.78 0.17 8.92
C GLY A 289 -17.73 -0.24 9.95
N VAL A 290 -16.47 0.11 9.72
CA VAL A 290 -15.32 -0.17 10.58
C VAL A 290 -14.77 1.13 11.15
N SER A 291 -13.97 1.02 12.22
CA SER A 291 -13.29 2.13 12.88
C SER A 291 -11.82 1.77 13.16
N GLY A 292 -11.03 2.78 13.53
CA GLY A 292 -9.61 2.59 13.86
C GLY A 292 -8.81 2.04 12.69
N VAL A 293 -8.99 2.59 11.48
CA VAL A 293 -8.23 2.22 10.29
C VAL A 293 -6.77 2.59 10.49
N SER A 294 -5.88 1.63 10.35
CA SER A 294 -4.43 1.76 10.57
C SER A 294 -3.58 1.48 9.32
N GLY A 295 -4.14 0.78 8.33
CA GLY A 295 -3.41 0.46 7.11
C GLY A 295 -4.31 -0.13 6.02
N VAL A 296 -3.82 -0.13 4.79
CA VAL A 296 -4.48 -0.76 3.65
C VAL A 296 -3.44 -1.33 2.68
N ALA A 297 -3.73 -2.49 2.11
CA ALA A 297 -2.90 -3.12 1.09
C ALA A 297 -3.75 -3.72 -0.03
N ILE A 298 -3.22 -3.73 -1.25
CA ILE A 298 -3.90 -4.28 -2.43
C ILE A 298 -3.18 -5.55 -2.86
N ALA A 299 -3.91 -6.66 -2.96
CA ALA A 299 -3.42 -7.86 -3.63
C ALA A 299 -3.49 -7.69 -5.16
N PRO A 300 -2.49 -8.22 -5.90
CA PRO A 300 -2.59 -8.30 -7.36
C PRO A 300 -3.86 -9.02 -7.78
N ALA A 301 -4.37 -8.66 -8.97
CA ALA A 301 -5.47 -9.40 -9.59
C ALA A 301 -5.04 -10.84 -9.92
N GLU A 302 -5.91 -11.79 -9.68
CA GLU A 302 -5.76 -13.16 -10.17
C GLU A 302 -6.03 -13.24 -11.68
#